data_128dc05ca267c28e5f1a707b9f2f0d62
#
_entry.id   128dc05ca267c28e5f1a707b9f2f0d62
#
_cell.length_a   1.000
_cell.length_b   1.000
_cell.length_c   1.000
_cell.angle_alpha   90.00
_cell.angle_beta   90.00
_cell.angle_gamma   90.00
#
_symmetry.space_group_name_H-M   'P 1'
#
loop_
_entity.id
_entity.type
_entity.pdbx_description
1 polymer ?
#
loop_
_entity_poly.entity_id
_entity_poly.type
_entity_poly.pdbx_seq_one_letter_code
_entity_poly.pdbx_strand_id
1 'polypeptide(L)'
;MSPQRAVAVMAFAAILAPALAAAQVNFPKGGYYAGLGDSVAAGEGALPVTSGYVYDLYDRGVFGKKQEMEFSNAAVRGARSWELRSHQVSQVLCVKIAQRPTVVTITAGAGDIFAGDRDIASVAWRVADSVNALLNNNRGFVASPVLDPETQSPCPALDNVTILVSNYYSIPHPVPAVFALLDTALQGFDQALRFWLQLVPVPPGSKVVVVDLYTPSLGRQGLVTIERRLGFQGPFDFDPHPTNVGHAFIAKQFENAWRSVN
;
A
#
# COMPACT_ATOMS: atom_id res chain seq x y z
N MET A 1 81.04 -11.16 -40.36
CA MET A 1 79.88 -10.23 -40.26
C MET A 1 78.80 -10.90 -39.45
N SER A 2 78.66 -10.45 -38.22
CA SER A 2 77.69 -11.03 -37.28
C SER A 2 76.51 -10.03 -37.08
N PRO A 3 75.25 -10.43 -37.15
CA PRO A 3 74.14 -9.55 -36.86
C PRO A 3 73.77 -9.61 -35.37
N GLN A 4 73.88 -8.50 -34.72
CA GLN A 4 73.41 -8.27 -33.36
C GLN A 4 71.90 -8.44 -33.25
N ARG A 5 71.43 -9.33 -32.37
CA ARG A 5 70.08 -9.45 -31.99
C ARG A 5 69.72 -8.40 -30.92
N ALA A 6 68.83 -7.46 -31.25
CA ALA A 6 68.23 -6.56 -30.31
C ALA A 6 67.11 -7.30 -29.53
N VAL A 7 67.23 -7.37 -28.20
CA VAL A 7 66.24 -7.90 -27.28
C VAL A 7 65.33 -6.72 -26.85
N ALA A 8 64.08 -6.70 -27.28
CA ALA A 8 63.10 -5.73 -26.81
C ALA A 8 62.55 -6.21 -25.48
N VAL A 9 62.84 -5.47 -24.42
CA VAL A 9 62.21 -5.64 -23.09
C VAL A 9 60.88 -4.92 -23.09
N MET A 10 59.76 -5.71 -23.13
CA MET A 10 58.45 -5.17 -22.88
C MET A 10 58.24 -5.02 -21.36
N ALA A 11 58.18 -3.78 -20.88
CA ALA A 11 57.78 -3.46 -19.53
C ALA A 11 56.24 -3.54 -19.45
N PHE A 12 55.68 -4.53 -18.74
CA PHE A 12 54.27 -4.60 -18.38
C PHE A 12 54.00 -3.60 -17.25
N ALA A 13 53.40 -2.47 -17.57
CA ALA A 13 52.82 -1.58 -16.58
C ALA A 13 51.54 -2.22 -16.02
N ALA A 14 51.63 -2.78 -14.82
CA ALA A 14 50.43 -3.22 -14.08
C ALA A 14 49.65 -1.99 -13.63
N ILE A 15 48.54 -1.71 -14.31
CA ILE A 15 47.54 -0.70 -13.89
C ILE A 15 46.84 -1.28 -12.68
N LEU A 16 47.21 -0.83 -11.48
CA LEU A 16 46.42 -1.04 -10.27
C LEU A 16 45.14 -0.21 -10.42
N ALA A 17 44.05 -0.85 -10.84
CA ALA A 17 42.71 -0.28 -10.71
C ALA A 17 42.39 -0.18 -9.20
N PRO A 18 42.04 0.99 -8.65
CA PRO A 18 41.53 1.06 -7.29
C PRO A 18 40.25 0.24 -7.22
N ALA A 19 40.25 -0.81 -6.41
CA ALA A 19 39.05 -1.51 -6.03
C ALA A 19 38.14 -0.48 -5.32
N LEU A 20 37.14 0.04 -6.02
CA LEU A 20 36.03 0.74 -5.40
C LEU A 20 35.39 -0.26 -4.44
N ALA A 21 35.71 -0.15 -3.16
CA ALA A 21 34.99 -0.82 -2.11
C ALA A 21 33.57 -0.32 -2.22
N ALA A 22 32.67 -1.14 -2.80
CA ALA A 22 31.25 -0.90 -2.75
C ALA A 22 30.89 -0.77 -1.27
N ALA A 23 30.54 0.44 -0.85
CA ALA A 23 30.04 0.66 0.50
C ALA A 23 28.89 -0.31 0.68
N GLN A 24 29.05 -1.28 1.58
CA GLN A 24 27.92 -2.14 1.96
C GLN A 24 26.89 -1.23 2.61
N VAL A 25 25.84 -0.92 1.86
CA VAL A 25 24.67 -0.25 2.42
C VAL A 25 24.07 -1.26 3.38
N ASN A 26 24.24 -1.01 4.69
CA ASN A 26 23.60 -1.80 5.73
C ASN A 26 22.11 -1.47 5.69
N PHE A 27 21.33 -2.33 5.02
CA PHE A 27 19.88 -2.22 5.05
C PHE A 27 19.34 -2.56 6.44
N PRO A 28 18.28 -1.86 6.89
CA PRO A 28 17.63 -2.17 8.14
C PRO A 28 17.22 -3.65 8.18
N LYS A 29 17.51 -4.35 9.28
CA LYS A 29 17.24 -5.78 9.42
C LYS A 29 15.75 -6.10 9.66
N GLY A 30 14.93 -5.08 9.90
CA GLY A 30 13.55 -5.23 10.38
C GLY A 30 12.48 -5.39 9.29
N GLY A 31 12.84 -5.31 8.02
CA GLY A 31 11.88 -5.38 6.92
C GLY A 31 11.47 -4.02 6.37
N TYR A 32 10.43 -4.00 5.53
CA TYR A 32 9.91 -2.79 4.90
C TYR A 32 8.39 -2.76 5.01
N TYR A 33 7.83 -1.64 5.50
CA TYR A 33 6.41 -1.36 5.57
C TYR A 33 5.99 -0.37 4.49
N ALA A 34 5.01 -0.76 3.65
CA ALA A 34 4.41 0.10 2.62
C ALA A 34 2.93 0.36 2.92
N GLY A 35 2.53 1.64 2.96
CA GLY A 35 1.14 2.07 2.98
C GLY A 35 0.67 2.39 1.56
N LEU A 36 -0.47 1.85 1.15
CA LEU A 36 -1.11 2.11 -0.14
C LEU A 36 -2.57 2.51 0.08
N GLY A 37 -3.15 3.20 -0.88
CA GLY A 37 -4.57 3.49 -0.88
C GLY A 37 -4.94 4.92 -1.26
N ASP A 38 -6.07 5.35 -0.73
CA ASP A 38 -6.67 6.65 -1.01
C ASP A 38 -6.34 7.71 0.06
N SER A 39 -7.19 8.72 0.17
CA SER A 39 -7.03 9.83 1.12
C SER A 39 -6.94 9.39 2.58
N VAL A 40 -7.63 8.32 2.96
CA VAL A 40 -7.58 7.78 4.33
C VAL A 40 -6.20 7.22 4.64
N ALA A 41 -5.62 6.45 3.73
CA ALA A 41 -4.26 5.92 3.87
C ALA A 41 -3.20 7.04 3.76
N ALA A 42 -3.47 8.09 2.98
CA ALA A 42 -2.62 9.27 2.90
C ALA A 42 -2.63 10.12 4.18
N GLY A 43 -3.57 9.87 5.12
CA GLY A 43 -3.68 10.56 6.39
C GLY A 43 -4.59 11.80 6.35
N GLU A 44 -5.48 11.91 5.35
CA GLU A 44 -6.40 13.03 5.26
C GLU A 44 -7.40 13.03 6.42
N GLY A 45 -7.68 14.22 6.96
CA GLY A 45 -8.46 14.42 8.20
C GLY A 45 -7.62 14.39 9.47
N ALA A 46 -6.40 13.84 9.44
CA ALA A 46 -5.48 13.94 10.57
C ALA A 46 -4.75 15.29 10.60
N LEU A 47 -4.51 15.79 11.80
CA LEU A 47 -3.75 17.02 12.06
C LEU A 47 -2.67 16.78 13.14
N PRO A 48 -1.37 16.82 12.78
CA PRO A 48 -0.84 16.89 11.41
C PRO A 48 -1.15 15.63 10.59
N VAL A 49 -0.97 15.67 9.28
CA VAL A 49 -1.20 14.53 8.35
C VAL A 49 -0.40 13.28 8.76
N THR A 50 0.76 13.48 9.38
CA THR A 50 1.59 12.41 9.95
C THR A 50 0.98 11.74 11.19
N SER A 51 -0.17 12.22 11.70
CA SER A 51 -0.99 11.50 12.67
C SER A 51 -1.99 10.54 11.99
N GLY A 52 -1.94 10.38 10.67
CA GLY A 52 -2.71 9.38 9.92
C GLY A 52 -2.31 7.95 10.30
N TYR A 53 -3.23 7.01 10.14
CA TYR A 53 -3.07 5.64 10.65
C TYR A 53 -1.82 4.91 10.12
N VAL A 54 -1.42 5.17 8.87
CA VAL A 54 -0.23 4.54 8.25
C VAL A 54 1.04 5.00 8.99
N TYR A 55 1.14 6.28 9.30
CA TYR A 55 2.26 6.84 10.06
C TYR A 55 2.24 6.39 11.52
N ASP A 56 1.05 6.34 12.15
CA ASP A 56 0.90 5.88 13.55
C ASP A 56 1.35 4.43 13.72
N LEU A 57 0.99 3.54 12.78
CA LEU A 57 1.45 2.14 12.78
C LEU A 57 2.98 2.05 12.70
N TYR A 58 3.60 2.86 11.83
CA TYR A 58 5.06 2.90 11.70
C TYR A 58 5.72 3.48 12.95
N ASP A 59 5.23 4.63 13.43
CA ASP A 59 5.82 5.35 14.56
C ASP A 59 5.76 4.56 15.86
N ARG A 60 4.71 3.76 16.07
CA ARG A 60 4.58 2.84 17.20
C ARG A 60 5.35 1.53 17.03
N GLY A 61 5.97 1.30 15.89
CA GLY A 61 6.71 0.08 15.62
C GLY A 61 5.85 -1.18 15.63
N VAL A 62 4.61 -1.10 15.14
CA VAL A 62 3.64 -2.22 15.17
C VAL A 62 4.14 -3.44 14.39
N PHE A 63 4.80 -3.21 13.26
CA PHE A 63 5.31 -4.25 12.37
C PHE A 63 6.78 -4.60 12.59
N GLY A 64 7.47 -3.87 13.42
CA GLY A 64 8.90 -4.02 13.72
C GLY A 64 9.48 -2.74 14.31
N LYS A 65 10.70 -2.78 14.81
CA LYS A 65 11.33 -1.60 15.40
C LYS A 65 11.55 -0.52 14.33
N LYS A 66 11.04 0.68 14.57
CA LYS A 66 11.10 1.83 13.65
C LYS A 66 12.51 2.07 13.08
N GLN A 67 13.56 1.95 13.89
CA GLN A 67 14.96 2.19 13.50
C GLN A 67 15.53 1.06 12.62
N GLU A 68 14.87 -0.08 12.58
CA GLU A 68 15.29 -1.28 11.84
C GLU A 68 14.40 -1.51 10.60
N MET A 69 13.36 -0.69 10.39
CA MET A 69 12.36 -0.83 9.33
C MET A 69 12.47 0.29 8.29
N GLU A 70 12.45 -0.08 7.02
CA GLU A 70 12.14 0.88 5.96
C GLU A 70 10.65 1.20 5.93
N PHE A 71 10.30 2.39 5.45
CA PHE A 71 8.93 2.85 5.41
C PHE A 71 8.65 3.70 4.17
N SER A 72 7.52 3.46 3.53
CA SER A 72 6.94 4.40 2.57
C SER A 72 5.42 4.45 2.70
N ASN A 73 4.86 5.62 2.45
CA ASN A 73 3.44 5.80 2.23
C ASN A 73 3.24 6.27 0.79
N ALA A 74 2.82 5.37 -0.09
CA ALA A 74 2.53 5.64 -1.49
C ALA A 74 1.05 5.97 -1.74
N ALA A 75 0.24 6.05 -0.69
CA ALA A 75 -1.16 6.41 -0.78
C ALA A 75 -1.34 7.84 -1.30
N VAL A 76 -2.36 8.04 -2.13
CA VAL A 76 -2.60 9.31 -2.81
C VAL A 76 -3.99 9.83 -2.47
N ARG A 77 -4.04 11.08 -2.02
CA ARG A 77 -5.30 11.79 -1.75
C ARG A 77 -6.21 11.78 -2.99
N GLY A 78 -7.47 11.36 -2.81
CA GLY A 78 -8.45 11.30 -3.88
C GLY A 78 -8.26 10.15 -4.88
N ALA A 79 -7.27 9.28 -4.67
CA ALA A 79 -7.05 8.14 -5.54
C ALA A 79 -8.26 7.23 -5.60
N ARG A 80 -8.55 6.73 -6.79
CA ARG A 80 -9.56 5.71 -7.05
C ARG A 80 -8.93 4.31 -7.08
N SER A 81 -9.75 3.28 -6.99
CA SER A 81 -9.29 1.90 -6.96
C SER A 81 -8.44 1.48 -8.16
N TRP A 82 -8.68 2.05 -9.36
CA TRP A 82 -7.88 1.76 -10.53
C TRP A 82 -6.47 2.40 -10.47
N GLU A 83 -6.31 3.53 -9.75
CA GLU A 83 -5.02 4.21 -9.56
C GLU A 83 -4.13 3.45 -8.57
N LEU A 84 -4.73 2.68 -7.67
CA LEU A 84 -3.99 1.81 -6.77
C LEU A 84 -3.03 0.89 -7.55
N ARG A 85 -3.55 0.21 -8.56
CA ARG A 85 -2.75 -0.68 -9.39
C ARG A 85 -1.79 0.06 -10.33
N SER A 86 -2.30 1.04 -11.06
CA SER A 86 -1.55 1.69 -12.14
C SER A 86 -0.40 2.57 -11.63
N HIS A 87 -0.50 3.13 -10.42
CA HIS A 87 0.49 4.06 -9.89
C HIS A 87 1.17 3.55 -8.61
N GLN A 88 0.41 3.08 -7.62
CA GLN A 88 0.96 2.80 -6.30
C GLN A 88 1.63 1.41 -6.23
N VAL A 89 1.00 0.38 -6.82
CA VAL A 89 1.58 -0.97 -6.87
C VAL A 89 2.91 -0.98 -7.60
N SER A 90 3.07 -0.19 -8.67
CA SER A 90 4.34 -0.07 -9.40
C SER A 90 5.44 0.51 -8.52
N GLN A 91 5.13 1.49 -7.67
CA GLN A 91 6.09 2.08 -6.73
C GLN A 91 6.58 1.07 -5.68
N VAL A 92 5.83 0.00 -5.43
CA VAL A 92 6.20 -1.05 -4.47
C VAL A 92 6.91 -2.21 -5.16
N LEU A 93 6.46 -2.61 -6.35
CA LEU A 93 7.01 -3.76 -7.07
C LEU A 93 8.28 -3.45 -7.86
N CYS A 94 8.33 -2.28 -8.51
CA CYS A 94 9.35 -1.95 -9.48
C CYS A 94 10.51 -1.13 -8.91
N VAL A 95 10.48 -0.87 -7.61
CA VAL A 95 11.58 -0.13 -6.96
C VAL A 95 12.80 -1.04 -6.84
N LYS A 96 13.96 -0.53 -7.27
CA LYS A 96 15.27 -1.17 -7.12
C LYS A 96 15.79 -1.08 -5.68
N ILE A 97 14.90 -1.24 -4.68
CA ILE A 97 15.29 -1.24 -3.27
C ILE A 97 15.76 -2.65 -2.92
N ALA A 98 16.84 -2.75 -2.17
CA ALA A 98 17.39 -4.04 -1.75
C ALA A 98 16.47 -4.81 -0.80
N GLN A 99 15.50 -4.13 -0.18
CA GLN A 99 14.47 -4.76 0.64
C GLN A 99 13.10 -4.60 -0.03
N ARG A 100 12.37 -5.71 -0.07
CA ARG A 100 10.98 -5.73 -0.52
C ARG A 100 10.06 -5.61 0.68
N PRO A 101 8.85 -5.04 0.52
CA PRO A 101 7.89 -4.98 1.60
C PRO A 101 7.63 -6.35 2.24
N THR A 102 7.75 -6.39 3.55
CA THR A 102 7.31 -7.53 4.38
C THR A 102 5.90 -7.32 4.91
N VAL A 103 5.45 -6.06 4.92
CA VAL A 103 4.08 -5.68 5.29
C VAL A 103 3.57 -4.62 4.32
N VAL A 104 2.33 -4.80 3.87
CA VAL A 104 1.60 -3.80 3.08
C VAL A 104 0.24 -3.56 3.72
N THR A 105 -0.13 -2.30 3.95
CA THR A 105 -1.50 -1.92 4.34
C THR A 105 -2.19 -1.23 3.18
N ILE A 106 -3.47 -1.55 2.95
CA ILE A 106 -4.28 -1.01 1.86
C ILE A 106 -5.63 -0.53 2.40
N THR A 107 -5.96 0.74 2.14
CA THR A 107 -7.30 1.30 2.31
C THR A 107 -7.66 2.02 1.02
N ALA A 108 -8.52 1.43 0.18
CA ALA A 108 -8.84 1.96 -1.15
C ALA A 108 -10.26 1.61 -1.57
N GLY A 109 -10.91 2.50 -2.34
CA GLY A 109 -12.26 2.33 -2.88
C GLY A 109 -13.25 3.41 -2.46
N ALA A 110 -13.02 4.13 -1.34
CA ALA A 110 -13.90 5.24 -0.95
C ALA A 110 -13.90 6.35 -1.99
N GLY A 111 -12.76 6.65 -2.60
CA GLY A 111 -12.67 7.64 -3.68
C GLY A 111 -13.61 7.36 -4.85
N ASP A 112 -13.82 6.08 -5.19
CA ASP A 112 -14.78 5.65 -6.22
C ASP A 112 -16.23 5.86 -5.75
N ILE A 113 -16.55 5.40 -4.53
CA ILE A 113 -17.91 5.49 -3.95
C ILE A 113 -18.32 6.95 -3.83
N PHE A 114 -17.46 7.82 -3.31
CA PHE A 114 -17.72 9.26 -3.17
C PHE A 114 -17.75 10.00 -4.50
N ALA A 115 -17.08 9.49 -5.53
CA ALA A 115 -17.20 10.01 -6.89
C ALA A 115 -18.46 9.55 -7.62
N GLY A 116 -19.32 8.73 -6.97
CA GLY A 116 -20.60 8.27 -7.50
C GLY A 116 -20.50 7.00 -8.34
N ASP A 117 -19.39 6.22 -8.24
CA ASP A 117 -19.32 4.90 -8.85
C ASP A 117 -20.34 3.98 -8.16
N ARG A 118 -21.27 3.44 -8.94
CA ARG A 118 -22.35 2.56 -8.45
C ARG A 118 -22.01 1.08 -8.60
N ASP A 119 -20.99 0.76 -9.37
CA ASP A 119 -20.52 -0.61 -9.52
C ASP A 119 -19.53 -0.97 -8.42
N ILE A 120 -20.07 -1.12 -7.22
CA ILE A 120 -19.30 -1.42 -6.01
C ILE A 120 -18.52 -2.74 -6.13
N ALA A 121 -19.06 -3.71 -6.86
CA ALA A 121 -18.38 -4.99 -7.10
C ALA A 121 -17.12 -4.79 -7.94
N SER A 122 -17.16 -3.96 -8.97
CA SER A 122 -15.97 -3.62 -9.78
C SER A 122 -14.96 -2.79 -8.99
N VAL A 123 -15.39 -1.90 -8.09
CA VAL A 123 -14.48 -1.18 -7.18
C VAL A 123 -13.71 -2.18 -6.32
N ALA A 124 -14.39 -3.10 -5.67
CA ALA A 124 -13.78 -4.13 -4.83
C ALA A 124 -12.88 -5.07 -5.63
N TRP A 125 -13.29 -5.45 -6.85
CA TRP A 125 -12.47 -6.25 -7.76
C TRP A 125 -11.14 -5.54 -8.09
N ARG A 126 -11.15 -4.24 -8.40
CA ARG A 126 -9.92 -3.48 -8.70
C ARG A 126 -8.95 -3.45 -7.51
N VAL A 127 -9.47 -3.39 -6.28
CA VAL A 127 -8.63 -3.50 -5.07
C VAL A 127 -8.02 -4.89 -4.96
N ALA A 128 -8.82 -5.94 -5.13
CA ALA A 128 -8.33 -7.33 -5.09
C ALA A 128 -7.35 -7.64 -6.24
N ASP A 129 -7.55 -7.09 -7.44
CA ASP A 129 -6.63 -7.21 -8.56
C ASP A 129 -5.28 -6.52 -8.27
N SER A 130 -5.28 -5.43 -7.51
CA SER A 130 -4.06 -4.80 -7.01
C SER A 130 -3.30 -5.69 -6.03
N VAL A 131 -4.02 -6.38 -5.13
CA VAL A 131 -3.43 -7.40 -4.24
C VAL A 131 -2.87 -8.57 -5.04
N ASN A 132 -3.62 -9.03 -6.06
CA ASN A 132 -3.15 -10.07 -6.97
C ASN A 132 -1.87 -9.65 -7.70
N ALA A 133 -1.78 -8.40 -8.17
CA ALA A 133 -0.56 -7.89 -8.78
C ALA A 133 0.62 -7.87 -7.80
N LEU A 134 0.42 -7.45 -6.54
CA LEU A 134 1.48 -7.50 -5.52
C LEU A 134 2.02 -8.93 -5.32
N LEU A 135 1.17 -9.94 -5.32
CA LEU A 135 1.54 -11.32 -5.00
C LEU A 135 1.92 -12.16 -6.23
N ASN A 136 1.44 -11.84 -7.43
CA ASN A 136 1.49 -12.74 -8.57
C ASN A 136 1.93 -12.09 -9.89
N ASN A 137 2.46 -10.86 -9.86
CA ASN A 137 2.73 -10.05 -11.06
C ASN A 137 3.53 -10.77 -12.17
N ASN A 138 4.52 -11.57 -11.78
CA ASN A 138 5.37 -12.32 -12.71
C ASN A 138 5.12 -13.85 -12.66
N ARG A 139 3.99 -14.30 -12.10
CA ARG A 139 3.69 -15.73 -11.88
C ARG A 139 2.62 -16.29 -12.83
N GLY A 140 2.21 -15.50 -13.85
CA GLY A 140 1.22 -15.92 -14.83
C GLY A 140 -0.26 -15.83 -14.38
N PHE A 141 -0.53 -15.35 -13.18
CA PHE A 141 -1.89 -15.18 -12.65
C PHE A 141 -2.47 -13.76 -12.85
N VAL A 142 -1.72 -12.89 -13.48
CA VAL A 142 -2.09 -11.48 -13.75
C VAL A 142 -2.19 -11.29 -15.26
N ALA A 143 -3.37 -10.93 -15.75
CA ALA A 143 -3.63 -10.76 -17.17
C ALA A 143 -2.80 -9.62 -17.82
N SER A 144 -2.55 -8.56 -17.03
CA SER A 144 -1.74 -7.40 -17.44
C SER A 144 -0.74 -7.09 -16.35
N PRO A 145 0.48 -7.63 -16.38
CA PRO A 145 1.46 -7.42 -15.32
C PRO A 145 1.90 -5.95 -15.25
N VAL A 146 2.28 -5.51 -14.06
CA VAL A 146 2.95 -4.23 -13.83
C VAL A 146 4.38 -4.37 -14.36
N LEU A 147 4.75 -3.52 -15.29
CA LEU A 147 6.05 -3.57 -15.97
C LEU A 147 7.02 -2.56 -15.35
N ASP A 148 8.27 -2.96 -15.29
CA ASP A 148 9.37 -2.05 -15.02
C ASP A 148 9.48 -1.03 -16.16
N PRO A 149 9.47 0.28 -15.87
CA PRO A 149 9.45 1.31 -16.91
C PRO A 149 10.71 1.34 -17.78
N GLU A 150 11.84 0.86 -17.29
CA GLU A 150 13.10 0.84 -18.02
C GLU A 150 13.26 -0.42 -18.87
N THR A 151 12.94 -1.60 -18.30
CA THR A 151 13.20 -2.90 -18.95
C THR A 151 11.98 -3.45 -19.66
N GLN A 152 10.78 -2.91 -19.43
CA GLN A 152 9.49 -3.41 -19.92
C GLN A 152 9.21 -4.87 -19.54
N SER A 153 9.94 -5.39 -18.56
CA SER A 153 9.72 -6.73 -17.99
C SER A 153 8.76 -6.66 -16.81
N PRO A 154 7.99 -7.72 -16.53
CA PRO A 154 7.15 -7.77 -15.33
C PRO A 154 7.99 -7.57 -14.06
N CYS A 155 7.59 -6.59 -13.23
CA CYS A 155 8.23 -6.41 -11.94
C CYS A 155 8.03 -7.66 -11.07
N PRO A 156 9.04 -8.08 -10.30
CA PRO A 156 8.92 -9.28 -9.48
C PRO A 156 7.81 -9.13 -8.43
N ALA A 157 7.00 -10.16 -8.24
CA ALA A 157 5.98 -10.21 -7.19
C ALA A 157 6.61 -10.26 -5.79
N LEU A 158 5.84 -9.89 -4.76
CA LEU A 158 6.28 -9.98 -3.37
C LEU A 158 6.23 -11.43 -2.86
N ASP A 159 7.17 -11.77 -2.00
CA ASP A 159 7.26 -13.04 -1.29
C ASP A 159 7.32 -12.77 0.23
N ASN A 160 6.81 -13.73 1.02
CA ASN A 160 6.84 -13.66 2.49
C ASN A 160 6.29 -12.32 3.03
N VAL A 161 5.22 -11.81 2.40
CA VAL A 161 4.59 -10.55 2.73
C VAL A 161 3.24 -10.77 3.42
N THR A 162 2.94 -9.95 4.41
CA THR A 162 1.57 -9.85 4.96
C THR A 162 0.90 -8.61 4.38
N ILE A 163 -0.18 -8.80 3.62
CA ILE A 163 -1.00 -7.73 3.07
C ILE A 163 -2.27 -7.60 3.91
N LEU A 164 -2.45 -6.44 4.53
CA LEU A 164 -3.61 -6.09 5.33
C LEU A 164 -4.49 -5.15 4.50
N VAL A 165 -5.67 -5.60 4.10
CA VAL A 165 -6.61 -4.83 3.28
C VAL A 165 -7.85 -4.50 4.10
N SER A 166 -8.17 -3.23 4.26
CA SER A 166 -9.37 -2.86 5.03
C SER A 166 -10.62 -2.69 4.16
N ASN A 167 -11.76 -3.00 4.76
CA ASN A 167 -13.03 -2.38 4.39
C ASN A 167 -13.07 -0.93 4.93
N TYR A 168 -14.24 -0.28 4.93
CA TYR A 168 -14.39 1.08 5.47
C TYR A 168 -15.21 1.08 6.75
N TYR A 169 -14.93 2.07 7.61
CA TYR A 169 -15.72 2.37 8.80
C TYR A 169 -17.08 2.94 8.42
N SER A 170 -18.06 2.78 9.32
CA SER A 170 -19.38 3.40 9.18
C SER A 170 -19.26 4.93 9.20
N ILE A 171 -19.88 5.57 8.22
CA ILE A 171 -19.83 7.04 8.05
C ILE A 171 -21.21 7.58 8.42
N PRO A 172 -21.39 8.11 9.63
CA PRO A 172 -22.66 8.68 10.05
C PRO A 172 -23.00 9.90 9.20
N HIS A 173 -24.28 10.05 8.85
CA HIS A 173 -24.76 11.21 8.12
C HIS A 173 -26.07 11.71 8.77
N PRO A 174 -26.26 13.04 8.91
CA PRO A 174 -27.44 13.59 9.58
C PRO A 174 -28.73 13.36 8.80
N VAL A 175 -28.66 13.13 7.48
CA VAL A 175 -29.81 12.78 6.65
C VAL A 175 -29.95 11.26 6.57
N PRO A 176 -31.00 10.64 7.16
CA PRO A 176 -31.13 9.19 7.24
C PRO A 176 -31.08 8.46 5.88
N ALA A 177 -31.66 9.04 4.84
CA ALA A 177 -31.64 8.46 3.50
C ALA A 177 -30.23 8.41 2.89
N VAL A 178 -29.40 9.42 3.13
CA VAL A 178 -28.01 9.47 2.70
C VAL A 178 -27.19 8.47 3.51
N PHE A 179 -27.41 8.40 4.82
CA PHE A 179 -26.77 7.40 5.67
C PHE A 179 -27.06 5.98 5.19
N ALA A 180 -28.33 5.65 4.94
CA ALA A 180 -28.73 4.32 4.47
C ALA A 180 -28.09 3.95 3.12
N LEU A 181 -27.96 4.92 2.21
CA LEU A 181 -27.31 4.72 0.91
C LEU A 181 -25.81 4.42 1.07
N LEU A 182 -25.12 5.22 1.86
CA LEU A 182 -23.69 5.03 2.14
C LEU A 182 -23.45 3.70 2.84
N ASP A 183 -24.23 3.42 3.85
CA ASP A 183 -24.15 2.19 4.64
C ASP A 183 -24.32 0.94 3.77
N THR A 184 -25.31 0.96 2.88
CA THR A 184 -25.54 -0.10 1.88
C THR A 184 -24.32 -0.26 0.94
N ALA A 185 -23.74 0.85 0.46
CA ALA A 185 -22.58 0.81 -0.42
C ALA A 185 -21.33 0.24 0.30
N LEU A 186 -21.10 0.66 1.55
CA LEU A 186 -19.97 0.19 2.35
C LEU A 186 -20.08 -1.31 2.71
N GLN A 187 -21.26 -1.77 3.06
CA GLN A 187 -21.51 -3.21 3.30
C GLN A 187 -21.36 -4.03 2.00
N GLY A 188 -21.90 -3.52 0.88
CA GLY A 188 -21.72 -4.15 -0.43
C GLY A 188 -20.24 -4.23 -0.84
N PHE A 189 -19.47 -3.18 -0.55
CA PHE A 189 -18.03 -3.19 -0.78
C PHE A 189 -17.31 -4.24 0.08
N ASP A 190 -17.61 -4.34 1.38
CA ASP A 190 -17.01 -5.34 2.26
C ASP A 190 -17.29 -6.77 1.76
N GLN A 191 -18.53 -7.07 1.41
CA GLN A 191 -18.92 -8.39 0.89
C GLN A 191 -18.16 -8.72 -0.42
N ALA A 192 -18.15 -7.79 -1.37
CA ALA A 192 -17.48 -7.96 -2.64
C ALA A 192 -15.96 -8.07 -2.48
N LEU A 193 -15.35 -7.25 -1.60
CA LEU A 193 -13.91 -7.29 -1.32
C LEU A 193 -13.49 -8.66 -0.76
N ARG A 194 -14.22 -9.17 0.23
CA ARG A 194 -13.96 -10.50 0.80
C ARG A 194 -14.09 -11.60 -0.25
N PHE A 195 -15.12 -11.53 -1.09
CA PHE A 195 -15.31 -12.49 -2.18
C PHE A 195 -14.13 -12.49 -3.15
N TRP A 196 -13.73 -11.32 -3.66
CA TRP A 196 -12.65 -11.23 -4.65
C TRP A 196 -11.28 -11.58 -4.06
N LEU A 197 -10.99 -11.21 -2.80
CA LEU A 197 -9.72 -11.54 -2.14
C LEU A 197 -9.56 -13.05 -1.90
N GLN A 198 -10.65 -13.80 -1.70
CA GLN A 198 -10.60 -15.27 -1.59
C GLN A 198 -10.17 -15.95 -2.89
N LEU A 199 -10.34 -15.28 -4.04
CA LEU A 199 -9.92 -15.80 -5.35
C LEU A 199 -8.47 -15.46 -5.71
N VAL A 200 -7.80 -14.62 -4.93
CA VAL A 200 -6.39 -14.27 -5.16
C VAL A 200 -5.51 -15.44 -4.71
N PRO A 201 -4.68 -16.00 -5.61
CA PRO A 201 -3.69 -17.00 -5.21
C PRO A 201 -2.67 -16.39 -4.24
N VAL A 202 -2.54 -16.97 -3.06
CA VAL A 202 -1.59 -16.52 -2.03
C VAL A 202 -0.39 -17.45 -2.00
N PRO A 203 0.82 -16.96 -2.35
CA PRO A 203 2.02 -17.78 -2.33
C PRO A 203 2.39 -18.25 -0.92
N PRO A 204 3.08 -19.39 -0.79
CA PRO A 204 3.59 -19.86 0.51
C PRO A 204 4.41 -18.79 1.22
N GLY A 205 4.22 -18.66 2.53
CA GLY A 205 4.88 -17.64 3.35
C GLY A 205 4.24 -16.24 3.30
N SER A 206 3.34 -15.98 2.34
CA SER A 206 2.57 -14.73 2.29
C SER A 206 1.19 -14.90 2.93
N LYS A 207 0.59 -13.76 3.34
CA LYS A 207 -0.74 -13.71 3.95
C LYS A 207 -1.53 -12.54 3.38
N VAL A 208 -2.85 -12.73 3.21
CA VAL A 208 -3.81 -11.66 2.92
C VAL A 208 -4.86 -11.66 4.01
N VAL A 209 -5.05 -10.52 4.67
CA VAL A 209 -5.96 -10.38 5.80
C VAL A 209 -6.90 -9.21 5.56
N VAL A 210 -8.21 -9.45 5.67
CA VAL A 210 -9.20 -8.37 5.64
C VAL A 210 -9.31 -7.75 7.03
N VAL A 211 -9.05 -6.46 7.12
CA VAL A 211 -9.19 -5.67 8.34
C VAL A 211 -10.60 -5.09 8.39
N ASP A 212 -11.40 -5.55 9.34
CA ASP A 212 -12.74 -5.03 9.53
C ASP A 212 -12.71 -3.69 10.27
N LEU A 213 -13.04 -2.62 9.57
CA LEU A 213 -13.24 -1.29 10.15
C LEU A 213 -14.72 -1.00 10.37
N TYR A 214 -15.62 -1.66 9.62
CA TYR A 214 -17.05 -1.37 9.63
C TYR A 214 -17.70 -1.76 10.95
N THR A 215 -17.68 -3.05 11.27
CA THR A 215 -18.37 -3.57 12.45
C THR A 215 -17.94 -2.90 13.76
N PRO A 216 -16.63 -2.75 14.07
CA PRO A 216 -16.23 -2.11 15.31
C PRO A 216 -16.43 -0.60 15.33
N SER A 217 -16.75 0.05 14.19
CA SER A 217 -17.04 1.49 14.13
C SER A 217 -18.49 1.84 14.41
N LEU A 218 -19.40 0.86 14.31
CA LEU A 218 -20.84 1.09 14.50
C LEU A 218 -21.14 1.71 15.87
N GLY A 219 -21.91 2.80 15.84
CA GLY A 219 -22.31 3.55 17.04
C GLY A 219 -21.19 4.37 17.70
N ARG A 220 -19.96 4.37 17.18
CA ARG A 220 -18.87 5.22 17.71
C ARG A 220 -19.01 6.64 17.21
N GLN A 221 -18.83 7.59 18.12
CA GLN A 221 -18.83 9.02 17.82
C GLN A 221 -17.39 9.54 17.67
N GLY A 222 -17.22 10.64 16.94
CA GLY A 222 -15.94 11.35 16.82
C GLY A 222 -14.91 10.69 15.90
N LEU A 223 -15.25 9.56 15.24
CA LEU A 223 -14.33 8.92 14.28
C LEU A 223 -14.20 9.73 13.00
N VAL A 224 -15.26 10.41 12.60
CA VAL A 224 -15.37 11.18 11.35
C VAL A 224 -15.85 12.59 11.69
N THR A 225 -15.32 13.59 11.00
CA THR A 225 -15.83 14.95 11.07
C THR A 225 -17.02 15.08 10.13
N ILE A 226 -18.22 15.31 10.67
CA ILE A 226 -19.46 15.53 9.87
C ILE A 226 -19.59 17.03 9.51
N GLU A 227 -18.50 17.77 9.55
CA GLU A 227 -18.53 19.20 9.24
C GLU A 227 -18.66 19.42 7.72
N ARG A 228 -19.61 20.31 7.37
CA ARG A 228 -19.80 20.75 6.00
C ARG A 228 -18.55 21.49 5.54
N ARG A 229 -17.78 20.91 4.66
CA ARG A 229 -16.64 21.59 4.06
C ARG A 229 -17.13 22.51 2.94
N LEU A 230 -16.99 23.82 3.15
CA LEU A 230 -17.23 24.81 2.09
C LEU A 230 -16.32 24.50 0.90
N GLY A 231 -16.93 24.23 -0.27
CA GLY A 231 -16.21 23.91 -1.51
C GLY A 231 -16.09 22.43 -1.84
N PHE A 232 -16.59 21.51 -1.03
CA PHE A 232 -16.69 20.10 -1.43
C PHE A 232 -17.86 19.93 -2.40
N GLN A 233 -17.56 19.65 -3.67
CA GLN A 233 -18.55 19.45 -4.76
C GLN A 233 -18.80 17.95 -5.01
N GLY A 234 -19.10 17.20 -3.98
CA GLY A 234 -19.51 15.80 -4.10
C GLY A 234 -21.03 15.65 -3.96
N PRO A 235 -21.61 14.49 -4.31
CA PRO A 235 -23.00 14.19 -4.03
C PRO A 235 -23.30 14.18 -2.52
N PHE A 236 -22.28 14.20 -1.70
CA PHE A 236 -22.30 14.23 -0.25
C PHE A 236 -21.60 15.50 0.22
N ASP A 237 -22.37 16.48 0.65
CA ASP A 237 -21.93 17.81 1.09
C ASP A 237 -21.26 17.76 2.51
N PHE A 238 -20.37 16.80 2.74
CA PHE A 238 -19.69 16.59 4.02
C PHE A 238 -18.29 15.95 3.84
N ASP A 239 -17.44 16.12 4.84
CA ASP A 239 -16.09 15.52 4.87
C ASP A 239 -16.14 14.13 5.53
N PRO A 240 -15.94 13.03 4.79
CA PRO A 240 -15.99 11.67 5.32
C PRO A 240 -14.66 11.20 5.94
N HIS A 241 -13.64 12.07 5.97
CA HIS A 241 -12.33 11.66 6.43
C HIS A 241 -12.27 11.46 7.96
N PRO A 242 -11.45 10.52 8.43
CA PRO A 242 -11.29 10.26 9.85
C PRO A 242 -10.64 11.44 10.55
N THR A 243 -11.09 11.74 11.76
CA THR A 243 -10.37 12.62 12.70
C THR A 243 -9.10 11.93 13.21
N ASN A 244 -8.28 12.62 14.03
CA ASN A 244 -7.16 11.96 14.74
C ASN A 244 -7.63 10.76 15.56
N VAL A 245 -8.81 10.83 16.17
CA VAL A 245 -9.44 9.70 16.90
C VAL A 245 -9.80 8.58 15.93
N GLY A 246 -10.34 8.93 14.76
CA GLY A 246 -10.65 7.96 13.70
C GLY A 246 -9.40 7.27 13.17
N HIS A 247 -8.33 8.00 12.93
CA HIS A 247 -7.07 7.42 12.49
C HIS A 247 -6.44 6.50 13.54
N ALA A 248 -6.46 6.89 14.82
CA ALA A 248 -6.00 6.01 15.92
C ALA A 248 -6.86 4.74 16.04
N PHE A 249 -8.18 4.85 15.81
CA PHE A 249 -9.07 3.71 15.75
C PHE A 249 -8.69 2.76 14.59
N ILE A 250 -8.49 3.30 13.37
CA ILE A 250 -8.09 2.53 12.19
C ILE A 250 -6.76 1.82 12.46
N ALA A 251 -5.75 2.53 12.95
CA ALA A 251 -4.46 1.95 13.31
C ALA A 251 -4.60 0.78 14.28
N LYS A 252 -5.49 0.90 15.29
CA LYS A 252 -5.74 -0.17 16.25
C LYS A 252 -6.35 -1.41 15.59
N GLN A 253 -7.25 -1.27 14.62
CA GLN A 253 -7.81 -2.43 13.90
C GLN A 253 -6.73 -3.13 13.05
N PHE A 254 -5.88 -2.38 12.35
CA PHE A 254 -4.75 -2.94 11.61
C PHE A 254 -3.76 -3.67 12.55
N GLU A 255 -3.43 -3.09 13.70
CA GLU A 255 -2.60 -3.74 14.73
C GLU A 255 -3.23 -5.06 15.23
N ASN A 256 -4.53 -5.07 15.51
CA ASN A 256 -5.23 -6.27 15.95
C ASN A 256 -5.19 -7.36 14.87
N ALA A 257 -5.44 -7.01 13.61
CA ALA A 257 -5.38 -7.92 12.48
C ALA A 257 -3.96 -8.48 12.28
N TRP A 258 -2.94 -7.64 12.39
CA TRP A 258 -1.54 -8.07 12.33
C TRP A 258 -1.20 -9.08 13.43
N ARG A 259 -1.55 -8.77 14.68
CA ARG A 259 -1.30 -9.65 15.85
C ARG A 259 -2.05 -10.97 15.81
N SER A 260 -3.15 -11.06 15.04
CA SER A 260 -3.93 -12.30 14.92
C SER A 260 -3.27 -13.33 14.00
N VAL A 261 -2.29 -12.95 13.20
CA VAL A 261 -1.67 -13.81 12.18
C VAL A 261 -0.14 -13.91 12.31
N ASN A 262 0.46 -13.16 13.23
CA ASN A 262 1.89 -13.17 13.56
C ASN A 262 2.10 -13.24 15.06
#